data_05f6448d29f71e0905be0733cb812ba4
#
_entry.id   05f6448d29f71e0905be0733cb812ba4
#
_cell.length_a   1.000
_cell.length_b   1.000
_cell.length_c   1.000
_cell.angle_alpha   90.00
_cell.angle_beta   90.00
_cell.angle_gamma   90.00
#
_symmetry.space_group_name_H-M   'P 1'
#
loop_
_entity.id
_entity.type
_entity.pdbx_description
1 polymer ?
#
loop_
_entity_poly.entity_id
_entity_poly.type
_entity_poly.pdbx_seq_one_letter_code
_entity_poly.pdbx_strand_id
1 'polypeptide(L)'
;IDDASLNQIVDNIQSRLEELGKEKGVTFDVSYDNCNADASVMEQIISDFQADKVDLMVGVATPVAMRMQSATEESDTPVVFSAVSDPVGSGLVDSLDAPGANITGTSDYLDTSSIMKLIQAQNPDVKKIGLLYDVGQDSSTTAIQEAKDYLDKEGIEYVERTGTTTDEVQLAADALIADGVDAVFTPTDNTIMTAELSIYEKFIDAGIPHYTGADSFALNGAFVGYGVDYANLGQKTADMIADILIDNADPSKTAVETFDNGTATVNTETCKALGLDFDTVKKAFEPLCTQVNEITTAESFDEVESK
;
A
#
# COMPACT_ATOMS: atom_id res chain seq x y z
N ILE A 1 -8.81 3.13 -7.29
CA ILE A 1 -7.72 2.35 -7.90
C ILE A 1 -8.16 0.91 -7.88
N ASP A 2 -8.11 0.23 -9.01
CA ASP A 2 -8.37 -1.20 -9.08
C ASP A 2 -7.05 -1.94 -8.77
N ASP A 3 -6.85 -2.20 -7.50
CA ASP A 3 -5.66 -2.86 -6.95
C ASP A 3 -6.07 -3.98 -6.01
N ALA A 4 -5.40 -5.12 -6.09
CA ALA A 4 -5.77 -6.32 -5.38
C ALA A 4 -5.65 -6.16 -3.85
N SER A 5 -4.61 -5.47 -3.33
CA SER A 5 -4.47 -5.20 -1.89
C SER A 5 -5.58 -4.25 -1.40
N LEU A 6 -5.87 -3.19 -2.17
CA LEU A 6 -6.94 -2.25 -1.81
C LEU A 6 -8.33 -2.91 -1.90
N ASN A 7 -8.55 -3.80 -2.86
CA ASN A 7 -9.78 -4.58 -2.96
C ASN A 7 -9.95 -5.53 -1.76
N GLN A 8 -8.88 -6.20 -1.31
CA GLN A 8 -8.90 -6.99 -0.06
C GLN A 8 -9.37 -6.16 1.14
N ILE A 9 -8.91 -4.90 1.25
CA ILE A 9 -9.36 -4.01 2.32
C ILE A 9 -10.87 -3.81 2.25
N VAL A 10 -11.40 -3.44 1.09
CA VAL A 10 -12.82 -3.17 0.89
C VAL A 10 -13.67 -4.39 1.22
N ASP A 11 -13.30 -5.57 0.70
CA ASP A 11 -14.02 -6.82 0.93
C ASP A 11 -14.03 -7.20 2.43
N ASN A 12 -12.91 -7.01 3.12
CA ASN A 12 -12.81 -7.28 4.55
C ASN A 12 -13.53 -6.24 5.40
N ILE A 13 -13.57 -4.96 4.99
CA ILE A 13 -14.43 -3.94 5.64
C ILE A 13 -15.90 -4.36 5.54
N GLN A 14 -16.38 -4.69 4.35
CA GLN A 14 -17.78 -5.05 4.13
C GLN A 14 -18.17 -6.31 4.89
N SER A 15 -17.37 -7.37 4.78
CA SER A 15 -17.61 -8.64 5.46
C SER A 15 -17.65 -8.45 7.00
N ARG A 16 -16.70 -7.69 7.54
CA ARG A 16 -16.62 -7.45 8.98
C ARG A 16 -17.77 -6.58 9.49
N LEU A 17 -18.21 -5.57 8.74
CA LEU A 17 -19.38 -4.76 9.08
C LEU A 17 -20.66 -5.61 9.09
N GLU A 18 -20.82 -6.58 8.17
CA GLU A 18 -21.94 -7.52 8.22
C GLU A 18 -21.94 -8.38 9.49
N GLU A 19 -20.75 -8.88 9.90
CA GLU A 19 -20.59 -9.63 11.14
C GLU A 19 -20.95 -8.79 12.37
N LEU A 20 -20.37 -7.58 12.48
CA LEU A 20 -20.62 -6.64 13.55
C LEU A 20 -22.10 -6.22 13.60
N GLY A 21 -22.74 -6.05 12.44
CA GLY A 21 -24.16 -5.77 12.36
C GLY A 21 -25.01 -6.88 12.97
N LYS A 22 -24.69 -8.15 12.69
CA LYS A 22 -25.35 -9.32 13.28
C LYS A 22 -25.10 -9.41 14.79
N GLU A 23 -23.86 -9.18 15.22
CA GLU A 23 -23.47 -9.23 16.64
C GLU A 23 -24.15 -8.13 17.48
N LYS A 24 -24.20 -6.89 16.94
CA LYS A 24 -24.71 -5.71 17.65
C LYS A 24 -26.21 -5.44 17.37
N GLY A 25 -26.86 -6.19 16.48
CA GLY A 25 -28.29 -6.05 16.15
C GLY A 25 -28.60 -4.77 15.38
N VAL A 26 -27.69 -4.30 14.55
CA VAL A 26 -27.82 -3.13 13.66
C VAL A 26 -27.60 -3.53 12.22
N THR A 27 -27.96 -2.66 11.27
CA THR A 27 -27.65 -2.85 9.86
C THR A 27 -26.77 -1.70 9.39
N PHE A 28 -25.62 -2.03 8.80
CA PHE A 28 -24.81 -1.07 8.06
C PHE A 28 -25.28 -1.07 6.60
N ASP A 29 -25.69 0.11 6.11
CA ASP A 29 -26.00 0.32 4.69
C ASP A 29 -24.73 0.90 4.04
N VAL A 30 -24.05 0.08 3.24
CA VAL A 30 -22.73 0.39 2.69
C VAL A 30 -22.85 0.66 1.20
N SER A 31 -22.53 1.90 0.79
CA SER A 31 -22.36 2.27 -0.61
C SER A 31 -20.86 2.26 -0.94
N TYR A 32 -20.48 1.63 -2.04
CA TYR A 32 -19.10 1.55 -2.51
C TYR A 32 -18.98 1.97 -3.97
N ASP A 33 -17.99 2.82 -4.23
CA ASP A 33 -17.61 3.24 -5.57
C ASP A 33 -16.09 3.32 -5.71
N ASN A 34 -15.59 3.04 -6.93
CA ASN A 34 -14.17 3.08 -7.24
C ASN A 34 -13.89 4.18 -8.29
N CYS A 35 -13.02 5.12 -7.93
CA CYS A 35 -12.64 6.23 -8.82
C CYS A 35 -11.57 5.86 -9.86
N ASN A 36 -10.99 4.67 -9.83
CA ASN A 36 -9.93 4.21 -10.74
C ASN A 36 -8.78 5.23 -10.92
N ALA A 37 -8.37 5.87 -9.82
CA ALA A 37 -7.37 6.94 -9.80
C ALA A 37 -7.74 8.21 -10.62
N ASP A 38 -8.99 8.36 -11.06
CA ASP A 38 -9.48 9.57 -11.72
C ASP A 38 -9.97 10.59 -10.70
N ALA A 39 -9.31 11.75 -10.66
CA ALA A 39 -9.62 12.81 -9.70
C ALA A 39 -11.05 13.37 -9.88
N SER A 40 -11.53 13.46 -11.12
CA SER A 40 -12.87 13.99 -11.39
C SER A 40 -13.95 13.01 -10.97
N VAL A 41 -13.73 11.71 -11.18
CA VAL A 41 -14.63 10.65 -10.71
C VAL A 41 -14.63 10.61 -9.19
N MET A 42 -13.46 10.74 -8.55
CA MET A 42 -13.35 10.79 -7.09
C MET A 42 -14.15 11.96 -6.49
N GLU A 43 -14.02 13.16 -7.05
CA GLU A 43 -14.80 14.33 -6.62
C GLU A 43 -16.30 14.12 -6.76
N GLN A 44 -16.74 13.48 -7.85
CA GLN A 44 -18.16 13.17 -8.05
C GLN A 44 -18.67 12.19 -7.00
N ILE A 45 -17.95 11.09 -6.74
CA ILE A 45 -18.31 10.09 -5.73
C ILE A 45 -18.46 10.75 -4.35
N ILE A 46 -17.48 11.58 -3.95
CA ILE A 46 -17.52 12.27 -2.66
C ILE A 46 -18.73 13.22 -2.57
N SER A 47 -19.01 13.94 -3.66
CA SER A 47 -20.17 14.84 -3.76
C SER A 47 -21.49 14.08 -3.65
N ASP A 48 -21.58 12.89 -4.25
CA ASP A 48 -22.77 12.05 -4.17
C ASP A 48 -22.98 11.53 -2.73
N PHE A 49 -21.93 11.09 -2.03
CA PHE A 49 -22.00 10.71 -0.62
C PHE A 49 -22.44 11.87 0.28
N GLN A 50 -21.98 13.10 0.01
CA GLN A 50 -22.44 14.28 0.73
C GLN A 50 -23.93 14.59 0.46
N ALA A 51 -24.39 14.43 -0.79
CA ALA A 51 -25.78 14.63 -1.18
C ALA A 51 -26.71 13.60 -0.52
N ASP A 52 -26.25 12.36 -0.40
CA ASP A 52 -26.95 11.25 0.25
C ASP A 52 -26.92 11.35 1.79
N LYS A 53 -26.09 12.27 2.33
CA LYS A 53 -25.93 12.51 3.77
C LYS A 53 -25.54 11.25 4.53
N VAL A 54 -24.52 10.57 4.04
CA VAL A 54 -23.97 9.39 4.73
C VAL A 54 -23.51 9.75 6.15
N ASP A 55 -23.66 8.83 7.08
CA ASP A 55 -23.29 9.03 8.49
C ASP A 55 -21.77 9.02 8.71
N LEU A 56 -20.99 8.42 7.78
CA LEU A 56 -19.54 8.34 7.82
C LEU A 56 -19.01 8.05 6.40
N MET A 57 -17.84 8.59 6.08
CA MET A 57 -17.14 8.28 4.84
C MET A 57 -15.88 7.43 5.11
N VAL A 58 -15.60 6.47 4.23
CA VAL A 58 -14.38 5.66 4.28
C VAL A 58 -13.52 5.93 3.06
N GLY A 59 -12.31 6.45 3.29
CA GLY A 59 -11.34 6.73 2.23
C GLY A 59 -10.22 5.69 2.20
N VAL A 60 -10.20 4.84 1.18
CA VAL A 60 -9.13 3.86 0.99
C VAL A 60 -8.02 4.46 0.15
N ALA A 61 -6.79 4.41 0.66
CA ALA A 61 -5.56 5.04 0.18
C ALA A 61 -5.46 6.56 0.42
N THR A 62 -4.22 7.05 0.57
CA THR A 62 -3.90 8.45 0.94
C THR A 62 -4.61 9.50 0.07
N PRO A 63 -4.63 9.41 -1.28
CA PRO A 63 -5.26 10.45 -2.11
C PRO A 63 -6.76 10.59 -1.86
N VAL A 64 -7.45 9.46 -1.61
CA VAL A 64 -8.90 9.45 -1.34
C VAL A 64 -9.19 10.04 0.04
N ALA A 65 -8.40 9.64 1.05
CA ALA A 65 -8.53 10.17 2.42
C ALA A 65 -8.34 11.69 2.47
N MET A 66 -7.33 12.22 1.80
CA MET A 66 -7.06 13.67 1.71
C MET A 66 -8.23 14.42 1.06
N ARG A 67 -8.81 13.86 0.00
CA ARG A 67 -9.96 14.47 -0.68
C ARG A 67 -11.22 14.45 0.17
N MET A 68 -11.49 13.34 0.87
CA MET A 68 -12.62 13.25 1.82
C MET A 68 -12.45 14.21 3.01
N GLN A 69 -11.24 14.33 3.56
CA GLN A 69 -10.94 15.31 4.60
C GLN A 69 -11.31 16.72 4.14
N SER A 70 -10.77 17.15 2.99
CA SER A 70 -11.05 18.50 2.46
C SER A 70 -12.54 18.72 2.19
N ALA A 71 -13.25 17.71 1.70
CA ALA A 71 -14.69 17.81 1.42
C ALA A 71 -15.54 17.89 2.69
N THR A 72 -15.06 17.39 3.84
CA THR A 72 -15.79 17.35 5.11
C THR A 72 -15.36 18.42 6.11
N GLU A 73 -14.43 19.32 5.76
CA GLU A 73 -13.94 20.39 6.68
C GLU A 73 -15.07 21.25 7.30
N GLU A 74 -16.15 21.49 6.55
CA GLU A 74 -17.30 22.29 7.01
C GLU A 74 -18.50 21.42 7.42
N SER A 75 -18.32 20.12 7.61
CA SER A 75 -19.38 19.18 7.99
C SER A 75 -19.01 18.39 9.25
N ASP A 76 -20.04 17.83 9.90
CA ASP A 76 -19.83 16.94 11.05
C ASP A 76 -19.67 15.47 10.63
N THR A 77 -19.61 15.18 9.32
CA THR A 77 -19.47 13.81 8.80
C THR A 77 -18.06 13.28 9.09
N PRO A 78 -17.91 12.26 9.93
CA PRO A 78 -16.58 11.70 10.22
C PRO A 78 -16.00 10.98 9.01
N VAL A 79 -14.68 10.96 8.93
CA VAL A 79 -13.93 10.22 7.93
C VAL A 79 -13.09 9.16 8.62
N VAL A 80 -13.16 7.94 8.12
CA VAL A 80 -12.22 6.86 8.48
C VAL A 80 -11.38 6.55 7.25
N PHE A 81 -10.08 6.76 7.36
CA PHE A 81 -9.19 6.34 6.28
C PHE A 81 -8.71 4.90 6.48
N SER A 82 -8.37 4.25 5.38
CA SER A 82 -7.80 2.91 5.38
C SER A 82 -6.59 2.87 4.45
N ALA A 83 -5.50 2.23 4.89
CA ALA A 83 -4.24 2.16 4.15
C ALA A 83 -3.68 3.55 3.78
N VAL A 84 -3.42 4.37 4.77
CA VAL A 84 -2.66 5.61 4.63
C VAL A 84 -1.26 5.40 5.19
N SER A 85 -0.23 5.53 4.35
CA SER A 85 1.14 5.18 4.73
C SER A 85 1.76 6.17 5.72
N ASP A 86 1.50 7.46 5.55
CA ASP A 86 1.97 8.51 6.48
C ASP A 86 0.84 9.52 6.79
N PRO A 87 -0.04 9.19 7.75
CA PRO A 87 -1.18 10.06 8.10
C PRO A 87 -0.78 11.42 8.65
N VAL A 88 0.37 11.51 9.31
CA VAL A 88 0.90 12.77 9.87
C VAL A 88 1.57 13.59 8.78
N GLY A 89 2.46 12.99 8.00
CA GLY A 89 3.17 13.66 6.91
C GLY A 89 2.24 14.16 5.80
N SER A 90 1.15 13.44 5.51
CA SER A 90 0.11 13.89 4.57
C SER A 90 -0.84 14.95 5.14
N GLY A 91 -0.71 15.31 6.42
CA GLY A 91 -1.53 16.34 7.07
C GLY A 91 -2.97 15.90 7.38
N LEU A 92 -3.25 14.60 7.37
CA LEU A 92 -4.55 14.06 7.73
C LEU A 92 -4.84 14.12 9.23
N VAL A 93 -3.81 13.91 10.05
CA VAL A 93 -3.90 13.92 11.51
C VAL A 93 -2.75 14.70 12.15
N ASP A 94 -2.98 15.26 13.31
CA ASP A 94 -1.93 15.97 14.09
C ASP A 94 -0.88 14.99 14.65
N SER A 95 -1.34 13.82 15.10
CA SER A 95 -0.49 12.72 15.57
C SER A 95 -1.26 11.39 15.47
N LEU A 96 -0.54 10.27 15.52
CA LEU A 96 -1.17 8.95 15.50
C LEU A 96 -2.02 8.69 16.75
N ASP A 97 -1.59 9.15 17.92
CA ASP A 97 -2.29 8.95 19.20
C ASP A 97 -3.52 9.87 19.36
N ALA A 98 -3.49 11.04 18.74
CA ALA A 98 -4.55 12.05 18.83
C ALA A 98 -4.68 12.78 17.50
N PRO A 99 -5.57 12.30 16.62
CA PRO A 99 -5.76 12.86 15.28
C PRO A 99 -6.08 14.35 15.22
N GLY A 100 -6.85 14.87 16.20
CA GLY A 100 -7.11 16.30 16.34
C GLY A 100 -8.26 16.85 15.48
N ALA A 101 -8.67 16.13 14.44
CA ALA A 101 -9.77 16.50 13.54
C ALA A 101 -10.84 15.39 13.48
N ASN A 102 -11.93 15.63 12.73
CA ASN A 102 -13.02 14.66 12.57
C ASN A 102 -12.63 13.50 11.59
N ILE A 103 -11.41 13.00 11.75
CA ILE A 103 -10.82 11.96 10.91
C ILE A 103 -9.88 11.09 11.73
N THR A 104 -9.92 9.78 11.50
CA THR A 104 -8.99 8.78 12.01
C THR A 104 -8.94 7.60 11.03
N GLY A 105 -8.22 6.54 11.35
CA GLY A 105 -8.20 5.37 10.46
C GLY A 105 -7.06 4.40 10.74
N THR A 106 -6.71 3.63 9.72
CA THR A 106 -5.69 2.60 9.75
C THR A 106 -4.53 2.94 8.82
N SER A 107 -3.30 2.79 9.32
CA SER A 107 -2.08 3.07 8.56
C SER A 107 -1.44 1.78 8.05
N ASP A 108 -1.03 1.79 6.79
CA ASP A 108 -0.17 0.78 6.18
C ASP A 108 1.30 1.22 6.12
N TYR A 109 1.76 1.95 7.16
CA TYR A 109 3.16 2.40 7.25
C TYR A 109 4.13 1.29 6.85
N LEU A 110 5.07 1.63 5.98
CA LEU A 110 6.04 0.71 5.42
C LEU A 110 7.38 0.80 6.17
N ASP A 111 7.82 -0.30 6.77
CA ASP A 111 9.20 -0.40 7.28
C ASP A 111 10.20 -0.56 6.13
N THR A 112 10.56 0.56 5.53
CA THR A 112 11.48 0.63 4.39
C THR A 112 12.85 0.02 4.72
N SER A 113 13.33 0.19 5.96
CA SER A 113 14.62 -0.35 6.36
C SER A 113 14.64 -1.90 6.30
N SER A 114 13.53 -2.52 6.59
CA SER A 114 13.40 -3.98 6.48
C SER A 114 13.46 -4.45 5.03
N ILE A 115 12.87 -3.72 4.09
CA ILE A 115 13.00 -4.05 2.65
C ILE A 115 14.46 -3.92 2.20
N MET A 116 15.16 -2.87 2.61
CA MET A 116 16.59 -2.70 2.28
C MET A 116 17.43 -3.88 2.80
N LYS A 117 17.10 -4.40 4.00
CA LYS A 117 17.75 -5.61 4.55
C LYS A 117 17.41 -6.87 3.75
N LEU A 118 16.18 -7.00 3.21
CA LEU A 118 15.84 -8.11 2.31
C LEU A 118 16.65 -8.08 1.04
N ILE A 119 16.85 -6.89 0.44
CA ILE A 119 17.72 -6.72 -0.74
C ILE A 119 19.12 -7.20 -0.43
N GLN A 120 19.72 -6.77 0.69
CA GLN A 120 21.06 -7.17 1.10
C GLN A 120 21.15 -8.66 1.48
N ALA A 121 20.10 -9.24 2.05
CA ALA A 121 20.07 -10.67 2.40
C ALA A 121 20.02 -11.56 1.15
N GLN A 122 19.33 -11.13 0.11
CA GLN A 122 19.28 -11.84 -1.18
C GLN A 122 20.56 -11.59 -2.00
N ASN A 123 21.08 -10.36 -2.02
CA ASN A 123 22.32 -10.00 -2.70
C ASN A 123 23.27 -9.24 -1.76
N PRO A 124 24.16 -9.94 -1.03
CA PRO A 124 25.14 -9.30 -0.13
C PRO A 124 26.14 -8.38 -0.82
N ASP A 125 26.30 -8.52 -2.13
CA ASP A 125 27.23 -7.72 -2.96
C ASP A 125 26.54 -6.54 -3.66
N VAL A 126 25.27 -6.21 -3.28
CA VAL A 126 24.53 -5.10 -3.86
C VAL A 126 25.28 -3.77 -3.72
N LYS A 127 25.41 -3.03 -4.83
CA LYS A 127 26.16 -1.77 -4.87
C LYS A 127 25.31 -0.57 -5.27
N LYS A 128 24.27 -0.79 -6.07
CA LYS A 128 23.43 0.27 -6.58
C LYS A 128 21.98 -0.14 -6.63
N ILE A 129 21.11 0.65 -6.01
CA ILE A 129 19.67 0.42 -5.97
C ILE A 129 18.94 1.52 -6.75
N GLY A 130 17.98 1.13 -7.59
CA GLY A 130 17.06 2.03 -8.25
C GLY A 130 15.88 2.36 -7.32
N LEU A 131 15.54 3.63 -7.17
CA LEU A 131 14.34 4.09 -6.48
C LEU A 131 13.34 4.54 -7.53
N LEU A 132 12.23 3.80 -7.67
CA LEU A 132 11.18 4.05 -8.65
C LEU A 132 9.89 4.49 -7.93
N TYR A 133 9.43 5.70 -8.19
CA TYR A 133 8.27 6.26 -7.52
C TYR A 133 7.66 7.44 -8.28
N ASP A 134 6.46 7.86 -7.89
CA ASP A 134 5.80 9.09 -8.35
C ASP A 134 6.02 10.20 -7.31
N VAL A 135 6.64 11.30 -7.72
CA VAL A 135 6.89 12.46 -6.86
C VAL A 135 5.60 13.17 -6.40
N GLY A 136 4.49 12.90 -7.06
CA GLY A 136 3.17 13.43 -6.70
C GLY A 136 2.40 12.57 -5.69
N GLN A 137 2.98 11.43 -5.25
CA GLN A 137 2.37 10.54 -4.27
C GLN A 137 2.90 10.82 -2.86
N ASP A 138 2.06 11.40 -1.99
CA ASP A 138 2.43 11.65 -0.58
C ASP A 138 2.81 10.36 0.15
N SER A 139 2.16 9.22 -0.20
CA SER A 139 2.48 7.90 0.34
C SER A 139 3.92 7.44 0.10
N SER A 140 4.59 7.97 -0.93
CA SER A 140 5.96 7.58 -1.30
C SER A 140 7.03 8.41 -0.60
N THR A 141 6.70 9.63 -0.18
CA THR A 141 7.70 10.64 0.26
C THR A 141 8.55 10.16 1.43
N THR A 142 7.92 9.73 2.51
CA THR A 142 8.61 9.26 3.72
C THR A 142 9.42 7.99 3.45
N ALA A 143 8.84 7.01 2.78
CA ALA A 143 9.51 5.75 2.48
C ALA A 143 10.75 5.94 1.57
N ILE A 144 10.68 6.82 0.57
CA ILE A 144 11.83 7.14 -0.29
C ILE A 144 12.93 7.84 0.51
N GLN A 145 12.58 8.76 1.43
CA GLN A 145 13.58 9.41 2.29
C GLN A 145 14.24 8.39 3.23
N GLU A 146 13.48 7.50 3.86
CA GLU A 146 14.00 6.42 4.69
C GLU A 146 14.93 5.47 3.92
N ALA A 147 14.57 5.14 2.66
CA ALA A 147 15.43 4.35 1.78
C ALA A 147 16.78 5.04 1.55
N LYS A 148 16.77 6.34 1.21
CA LYS A 148 18.00 7.13 1.00
C LYS A 148 18.85 7.19 2.26
N ASP A 149 18.25 7.49 3.41
CA ASP A 149 18.95 7.56 4.69
C ASP A 149 19.61 6.23 5.06
N TYR A 150 18.91 5.12 4.78
CA TYR A 150 19.47 3.77 4.97
C TYR A 150 20.64 3.50 4.02
N LEU A 151 20.48 3.77 2.72
CA LEU A 151 21.49 3.51 1.70
C LEU A 151 22.75 4.37 1.90
N ASP A 152 22.58 5.64 2.26
CA ASP A 152 23.68 6.55 2.60
C ASP A 152 24.48 6.03 3.81
N LYS A 153 23.79 5.54 4.83
CA LYS A 153 24.40 4.96 6.04
C LYS A 153 25.21 3.69 5.72
N GLU A 154 24.68 2.83 4.85
CA GLU A 154 25.32 1.57 4.45
C GLU A 154 26.36 1.76 3.32
N GLY A 155 26.46 2.96 2.73
CA GLY A 155 27.38 3.27 1.65
C GLY A 155 27.01 2.60 0.32
N ILE A 156 25.73 2.36 0.09
CA ILE A 156 25.19 1.78 -1.14
C ILE A 156 24.74 2.92 -2.06
N GLU A 157 25.17 2.91 -3.32
CA GLU A 157 24.74 3.90 -4.30
C GLU A 157 23.25 3.74 -4.64
N TYR A 158 22.57 4.85 -4.97
CA TYR A 158 21.23 4.80 -5.49
C TYR A 158 21.00 5.78 -6.63
N VAL A 159 20.03 5.47 -7.45
CA VAL A 159 19.56 6.30 -8.56
C VAL A 159 18.05 6.41 -8.50
N GLU A 160 17.55 7.63 -8.58
CA GLU A 160 16.12 7.91 -8.60
C GLU A 160 15.59 8.04 -10.04
N ARG A 161 14.47 7.38 -10.33
CA ARG A 161 13.70 7.58 -11.56
C ARG A 161 12.23 7.67 -11.18
N THR A 162 11.54 8.62 -11.77
CA THR A 162 10.16 8.95 -11.41
C THR A 162 9.27 8.96 -12.63
N GLY A 163 7.99 8.66 -12.42
CA GLY A 163 6.96 8.75 -13.44
C GLY A 163 5.61 9.01 -12.79
N THR A 164 4.79 9.88 -13.39
CA THR A 164 3.46 10.24 -12.92
C THR A 164 2.35 9.63 -13.78
N THR A 165 2.73 8.93 -14.83
CA THR A 165 1.85 8.17 -15.74
C THR A 165 2.47 6.83 -16.07
N THR A 166 1.67 5.85 -16.50
CA THR A 166 2.17 4.52 -16.90
C THR A 166 3.28 4.61 -17.96
N ASP A 167 3.14 5.49 -18.95
CA ASP A 167 4.16 5.66 -19.99
C ASP A 167 5.48 6.20 -19.42
N GLU A 168 5.42 7.17 -18.51
CA GLU A 168 6.60 7.71 -17.84
C GLU A 168 7.26 6.67 -16.92
N VAL A 169 6.46 5.86 -16.22
CA VAL A 169 6.96 4.75 -15.39
C VAL A 169 7.70 3.71 -16.24
N GLN A 170 7.20 3.37 -17.42
CA GLN A 170 7.90 2.48 -18.35
C GLN A 170 9.25 3.05 -18.79
N LEU A 171 9.30 4.37 -19.09
CA LEU A 171 10.55 5.05 -19.44
C LEU A 171 11.51 5.11 -18.24
N ALA A 172 11.00 5.32 -17.03
CA ALA A 172 11.77 5.31 -15.79
C ALA A 172 12.39 3.92 -15.52
N ALA A 173 11.62 2.84 -15.75
CA ALA A 173 12.12 1.47 -15.66
C ALA A 173 13.25 1.20 -16.68
N ASP A 174 13.07 1.60 -17.95
CA ASP A 174 14.11 1.47 -18.98
C ASP A 174 15.38 2.25 -18.60
N ALA A 175 15.23 3.43 -17.98
CA ALA A 175 16.36 4.23 -17.51
C ALA A 175 17.10 3.56 -16.35
N LEU A 176 16.39 2.97 -15.38
CA LEU A 176 17.03 2.20 -14.28
C LEU A 176 17.81 1.00 -14.79
N ILE A 177 17.27 0.28 -15.78
CA ILE A 177 17.97 -0.82 -16.45
C ILE A 177 19.27 -0.32 -17.11
N ALA A 178 19.18 0.81 -17.83
CA ALA A 178 20.35 1.41 -18.47
C ALA A 178 21.40 1.94 -17.47
N ASP A 179 20.96 2.38 -16.28
CA ASP A 179 21.84 2.83 -15.19
C ASP A 179 22.57 1.66 -14.51
N GLY A 180 22.17 0.42 -14.80
CA GLY A 180 22.83 -0.80 -14.30
C GLY A 180 22.65 -0.97 -12.79
N VAL A 181 21.44 -0.81 -12.30
CA VAL A 181 21.10 -1.06 -10.89
C VAL A 181 21.05 -2.56 -10.58
N ASP A 182 21.39 -2.94 -9.36
CA ASP A 182 21.40 -4.34 -8.91
C ASP A 182 20.01 -4.80 -8.41
N ALA A 183 19.17 -3.86 -7.99
CA ALA A 183 17.80 -4.07 -7.56
C ALA A 183 17.00 -2.77 -7.73
N VAL A 184 15.67 -2.87 -7.76
CA VAL A 184 14.75 -1.72 -7.74
C VAL A 184 13.88 -1.78 -6.49
N PHE A 185 13.65 -0.64 -5.87
CA PHE A 185 12.70 -0.44 -4.78
C PHE A 185 11.60 0.54 -5.18
N THR A 186 10.36 0.15 -4.89
CA THR A 186 9.15 0.99 -4.98
C THR A 186 8.38 0.90 -3.68
N PRO A 187 8.01 2.02 -3.04
CA PRO A 187 7.14 2.01 -1.85
C PRO A 187 5.69 1.66 -2.19
N THR A 188 4.74 1.96 -1.30
CA THR A 188 3.29 1.84 -1.54
C THR A 188 2.79 2.95 -2.47
N ASP A 189 3.30 2.96 -3.69
CA ASP A 189 3.06 3.99 -4.71
C ASP A 189 1.94 3.56 -5.67
N ASN A 190 0.81 4.28 -5.64
CA ASN A 190 -0.38 3.93 -6.41
C ASN A 190 -0.18 4.07 -7.94
N THR A 191 0.69 4.97 -8.38
CA THR A 191 1.00 5.15 -9.81
C THR A 191 1.83 4.00 -10.33
N ILE A 192 2.88 3.61 -9.59
CA ILE A 192 3.74 2.49 -9.97
C ILE A 192 2.96 1.17 -9.87
N MET A 193 2.14 1.00 -8.84
CA MET A 193 1.27 -0.18 -8.65
C MET A 193 0.38 -0.41 -9.88
N THR A 194 -0.26 0.62 -10.38
CA THR A 194 -1.09 0.55 -11.61
C THR A 194 -0.26 0.19 -12.86
N ALA A 195 1.01 0.56 -12.87
CA ALA A 195 1.91 0.32 -14.01
C ALA A 195 2.65 -1.03 -13.94
N GLU A 196 2.62 -1.76 -12.82
CA GLU A 196 3.48 -2.92 -12.55
C GLU A 196 3.41 -3.99 -13.64
N LEU A 197 2.21 -4.38 -14.06
CA LEU A 197 2.03 -5.34 -15.16
C LEU A 197 2.70 -4.92 -16.48
N SER A 198 3.04 -3.64 -16.64
CA SER A 198 3.70 -3.12 -17.84
C SER A 198 5.23 -3.04 -17.74
N ILE A 199 5.80 -3.24 -16.54
CA ILE A 199 7.23 -3.06 -16.28
C ILE A 199 7.93 -4.31 -15.72
N TYR A 200 7.22 -5.23 -15.05
CA TYR A 200 7.87 -6.36 -14.36
C TYR A 200 8.68 -7.25 -15.30
N GLU A 201 8.20 -7.53 -16.52
CA GLU A 201 8.95 -8.34 -17.49
C GLU A 201 10.25 -7.66 -17.92
N LYS A 202 10.29 -6.33 -18.02
CA LYS A 202 11.50 -5.57 -18.34
C LYS A 202 12.59 -5.80 -17.29
N PHE A 203 12.22 -5.78 -16.00
CA PHE A 203 13.14 -6.03 -14.90
C PHE A 203 13.60 -7.49 -14.88
N ILE A 204 12.71 -8.45 -15.14
CA ILE A 204 13.04 -9.87 -15.26
C ILE A 204 14.07 -10.08 -16.39
N ASP A 205 13.81 -9.54 -17.58
CA ASP A 205 14.69 -9.68 -18.74
C ASP A 205 16.09 -9.07 -18.50
N ALA A 206 16.16 -8.03 -17.68
CA ALA A 206 17.40 -7.40 -17.27
C ALA A 206 18.08 -8.13 -16.08
N GLY A 207 17.44 -9.11 -15.45
CA GLY A 207 17.93 -9.81 -14.27
C GLY A 207 17.92 -8.95 -13.00
N ILE A 208 17.03 -7.96 -12.93
CA ILE A 208 16.96 -6.99 -11.82
C ILE A 208 15.72 -7.32 -10.95
N PRO A 209 15.88 -7.73 -9.68
CA PRO A 209 14.77 -7.97 -8.78
C PRO A 209 14.09 -6.66 -8.36
N HIS A 210 12.75 -6.62 -8.43
CA HIS A 210 11.92 -5.50 -7.99
C HIS A 210 11.32 -5.80 -6.62
N TYR A 211 11.66 -4.99 -5.62
CA TYR A 211 11.18 -5.04 -4.25
C TYR A 211 10.18 -3.93 -4.01
N THR A 212 9.06 -4.24 -3.41
CA THR A 212 7.92 -3.31 -3.35
C THR A 212 7.24 -3.28 -1.99
N GLY A 213 6.41 -2.27 -1.77
CA GLY A 213 5.75 -1.99 -0.49
C GLY A 213 4.38 -2.64 -0.30
N ALA A 214 3.92 -3.52 -1.20
CA ALA A 214 2.65 -4.23 -1.06
C ALA A 214 2.68 -5.58 -1.79
N ASP A 215 1.84 -6.52 -1.34
CA ASP A 215 1.72 -7.86 -1.93
C ASP A 215 1.08 -7.87 -3.32
N SER A 216 0.23 -6.89 -3.64
CA SER A 216 -0.34 -6.73 -4.99
C SER A 216 0.72 -6.49 -6.08
N PHE A 217 1.82 -5.85 -5.77
CA PHE A 217 2.93 -5.76 -6.73
C PHE A 217 3.52 -7.14 -7.04
N ALA A 218 3.72 -7.98 -6.00
CA ALA A 218 4.20 -9.34 -6.22
C ALA A 218 3.18 -10.17 -7.00
N LEU A 219 1.87 -9.99 -6.74
CA LEU A 219 0.81 -10.59 -7.54
C LEU A 219 0.91 -10.16 -9.01
N ASN A 220 1.24 -8.90 -9.29
CA ASN A 220 1.39 -8.35 -10.64
C ASN A 220 2.77 -8.56 -11.25
N GLY A 221 3.63 -9.40 -10.66
CA GLY A 221 4.89 -9.84 -11.23
C GLY A 221 6.16 -9.25 -10.62
N ALA A 222 6.10 -8.31 -9.68
CA ALA A 222 7.29 -7.91 -8.92
C ALA A 222 7.89 -9.10 -8.16
N PHE A 223 9.18 -9.05 -7.87
CA PHE A 223 9.86 -10.15 -7.17
C PHE A 223 9.36 -10.32 -5.74
N VAL A 224 9.25 -9.23 -4.99
CA VAL A 224 8.82 -9.24 -3.59
C VAL A 224 7.87 -8.08 -3.32
N GLY A 225 6.73 -8.39 -2.70
CA GLY A 225 5.91 -7.42 -1.96
C GLY A 225 6.16 -7.56 -0.46
N TYR A 226 6.35 -6.47 0.25
CA TYR A 226 6.58 -6.47 1.69
C TYR A 226 5.66 -5.46 2.37
N GLY A 227 5.10 -5.80 3.52
CA GLY A 227 4.27 -4.86 4.25
C GLY A 227 3.40 -5.50 5.32
N VAL A 228 2.19 -4.97 5.44
CA VAL A 228 1.16 -5.38 6.40
C VAL A 228 0.21 -6.41 5.79
N ASP A 229 -0.59 -7.06 6.64
CA ASP A 229 -1.71 -7.89 6.23
C ASP A 229 -2.92 -7.00 5.93
N TYR A 230 -3.23 -6.80 4.64
CA TYR A 230 -4.32 -5.93 4.18
C TYR A 230 -5.71 -6.45 4.52
N ALA A 231 -5.90 -7.76 4.66
CA ALA A 231 -7.15 -8.33 5.12
C ALA A 231 -7.42 -7.95 6.59
N ASN A 232 -6.42 -8.12 7.45
CA ASN A 232 -6.50 -7.71 8.85
C ASN A 232 -6.69 -6.19 8.99
N LEU A 233 -6.02 -5.39 8.17
CA LEU A 233 -6.17 -3.94 8.13
C LEU A 233 -7.62 -3.54 7.81
N GLY A 234 -8.25 -4.18 6.81
CA GLY A 234 -9.65 -3.96 6.48
C GLY A 234 -10.60 -4.30 7.64
N GLN A 235 -10.40 -5.43 8.32
CA GLN A 235 -11.19 -5.81 9.48
C GLN A 235 -11.09 -4.78 10.62
N LYS A 236 -9.89 -4.28 10.90
CA LYS A 236 -9.65 -3.24 11.92
C LYS A 236 -10.30 -1.90 11.53
N THR A 237 -10.28 -1.56 10.25
CA THR A 237 -11.01 -0.38 9.76
C THR A 237 -12.52 -0.52 10.04
N ALA A 238 -13.10 -1.69 9.81
CA ALA A 238 -14.52 -1.94 10.11
C ALA A 238 -14.83 -1.88 11.60
N ASP A 239 -13.98 -2.43 12.47
CA ASP A 239 -14.13 -2.31 13.92
C ASP A 239 -14.15 -0.84 14.33
N MET A 240 -13.26 0.00 13.81
CA MET A 240 -13.20 1.45 14.08
C MET A 240 -14.47 2.19 13.58
N ILE A 241 -14.98 1.83 12.39
CA ILE A 241 -16.24 2.37 11.87
C ILE A 241 -17.40 2.08 12.85
N ALA A 242 -17.48 0.84 13.34
CA ALA A 242 -18.50 0.43 14.27
C ALA A 242 -18.39 1.17 15.62
N ASP A 243 -17.18 1.36 16.13
CA ASP A 243 -16.94 2.12 17.37
C ASP A 243 -17.41 3.59 17.22
N ILE A 244 -17.17 4.21 16.07
CA ILE A 244 -17.62 5.58 15.81
C ILE A 244 -19.15 5.66 15.68
N LEU A 245 -19.75 4.79 14.85
CA LEU A 245 -21.18 4.88 14.53
C LEU A 245 -22.10 4.34 15.64
N ILE A 246 -21.66 3.33 16.40
CA ILE A 246 -22.48 2.65 17.41
C ILE A 246 -22.12 3.12 18.80
N ASP A 247 -20.83 3.15 19.13
CA ASP A 247 -20.35 3.43 20.49
C ASP A 247 -19.99 4.92 20.67
N ASN A 248 -20.21 5.77 19.63
CA ASN A 248 -19.97 7.20 19.59
C ASN A 248 -18.52 7.57 19.94
N ALA A 249 -17.55 6.78 19.49
CA ALA A 249 -16.15 7.13 19.59
C ALA A 249 -15.86 8.44 18.83
N ASP A 250 -15.09 9.32 19.44
CA ASP A 250 -14.73 10.61 18.85
C ASP A 250 -13.52 10.42 17.92
N PRO A 251 -13.64 10.59 16.59
CA PRO A 251 -12.54 10.39 15.67
C PRO A 251 -11.30 11.22 16.01
N SER A 252 -11.49 12.44 16.52
CA SER A 252 -10.39 13.33 16.90
C SER A 252 -9.52 12.82 18.06
N LYS A 253 -10.01 11.82 18.79
CA LYS A 253 -9.36 11.20 19.97
C LYS A 253 -9.13 9.70 19.79
N THR A 254 -9.64 9.13 18.73
CA THR A 254 -9.43 7.71 18.42
C THR A 254 -8.09 7.58 17.70
N ALA A 255 -7.13 6.92 18.35
CA ALA A 255 -5.79 6.73 17.77
C ALA A 255 -5.84 6.05 16.40
N VAL A 256 -4.94 6.45 15.52
CA VAL A 256 -4.73 5.74 14.26
C VAL A 256 -4.19 4.33 14.58
N GLU A 257 -4.80 3.31 14.02
CA GLU A 257 -4.34 1.94 14.17
C GLU A 257 -3.14 1.70 13.25
N THR A 258 -2.09 1.12 13.80
CA THR A 258 -0.88 0.74 13.07
C THR A 258 -0.66 -0.76 13.17
N PHE A 259 0.05 -1.34 12.22
CA PHE A 259 0.25 -2.78 12.13
C PHE A 259 1.74 -3.12 12.09
N ASP A 260 2.08 -4.29 12.62
CA ASP A 260 3.43 -4.81 12.50
C ASP A 260 3.71 -5.13 11.02
N ASN A 261 4.75 -4.52 10.48
CA ASN A 261 5.34 -4.93 9.22
C ASN A 261 6.07 -6.27 9.42
N GLY A 262 6.16 -7.07 8.38
CA GLY A 262 6.92 -8.31 8.50
C GLY A 262 6.50 -9.41 7.54
N THR A 263 5.47 -9.21 6.73
CA THR A 263 5.08 -10.17 5.70
C THR A 263 5.82 -9.86 4.40
N ALA A 264 6.65 -10.82 3.95
CA ALA A 264 7.25 -10.81 2.63
C ALA A 264 6.49 -11.81 1.74
N THR A 265 5.92 -11.32 0.65
CA THR A 265 5.25 -12.14 -0.38
C THR A 265 6.16 -12.23 -1.60
N VAL A 266 6.66 -13.42 -1.91
CA VAL A 266 7.60 -13.68 -3.00
C VAL A 266 6.86 -14.25 -4.19
N ASN A 267 6.99 -13.61 -5.36
CA ASN A 267 6.49 -14.18 -6.61
C ASN A 267 7.45 -15.29 -7.07
N THR A 268 6.99 -16.53 -7.03
CA THR A 268 7.82 -17.71 -7.33
C THR A 268 8.12 -17.87 -8.82
N GLU A 269 7.26 -17.36 -9.71
CA GLU A 269 7.50 -17.35 -11.16
C GLU A 269 8.60 -16.33 -11.49
N THR A 270 8.52 -15.12 -10.94
CA THR A 270 9.54 -14.07 -11.08
C THR A 270 10.85 -14.48 -10.43
N CYS A 271 10.80 -15.08 -9.24
CA CYS A 271 11.98 -15.64 -8.56
C CYS A 271 12.74 -16.62 -9.49
N LYS A 272 12.00 -17.57 -10.08
CA LYS A 272 12.58 -18.54 -11.03
C LYS A 272 13.10 -17.89 -12.31
N ALA A 273 12.38 -16.91 -12.86
CA ALA A 273 12.77 -16.21 -14.07
C ALA A 273 14.06 -15.39 -13.88
N LEU A 274 14.26 -14.83 -12.69
CA LEU A 274 15.52 -14.18 -12.27
C LEU A 274 16.67 -15.17 -12.01
N GLY A 275 16.43 -16.48 -12.16
CA GLY A 275 17.42 -17.51 -11.88
C GLY A 275 17.68 -17.76 -10.40
N LEU A 276 16.77 -17.32 -9.53
CA LEU A 276 16.84 -17.50 -8.08
C LEU A 276 16.11 -18.77 -7.66
N ASP A 277 16.56 -19.36 -6.55
CA ASP A 277 15.92 -20.50 -5.92
C ASP A 277 15.05 -20.03 -4.74
N PHE A 278 13.76 -20.32 -4.78
CA PHE A 278 12.80 -19.83 -3.77
C PHE A 278 13.14 -20.29 -2.36
N ASP A 279 13.55 -21.55 -2.18
CA ASP A 279 13.94 -22.06 -0.84
C ASP A 279 15.14 -21.32 -0.27
N THR A 280 16.06 -20.91 -1.13
CA THR A 280 17.24 -20.11 -0.73
C THR A 280 16.81 -18.69 -0.36
N VAL A 281 15.95 -18.06 -1.15
CA VAL A 281 15.39 -16.73 -0.87
C VAL A 281 14.61 -16.77 0.44
N LYS A 282 13.72 -17.75 0.61
CA LYS A 282 12.92 -17.92 1.82
C LYS A 282 13.78 -18.02 3.07
N LYS A 283 14.82 -18.87 3.04
CA LYS A 283 15.76 -19.00 4.17
C LYS A 283 16.52 -17.70 4.49
N ALA A 284 16.82 -16.88 3.49
CA ALA A 284 17.47 -15.59 3.71
C ALA A 284 16.50 -14.57 4.34
N PHE A 285 15.20 -14.65 4.02
CA PHE A 285 14.17 -13.72 4.50
C PHE A 285 13.57 -14.09 5.85
N GLU A 286 13.42 -15.38 6.15
CA GLU A 286 12.82 -15.87 7.42
C GLU A 286 13.37 -15.18 8.69
N PRO A 287 14.68 -14.91 8.84
CA PRO A 287 15.19 -14.21 10.03
C PRO A 287 14.80 -12.74 10.13
N LEU A 288 14.33 -12.14 9.01
CA LEU A 288 14.04 -10.71 8.86
C LEU A 288 12.52 -10.44 8.79
N CYS A 289 11.71 -11.49 8.63
CA CYS A 289 10.27 -11.40 8.44
C CYS A 289 9.52 -12.17 9.53
N THR A 290 8.30 -11.74 9.82
CA THR A 290 7.34 -12.51 10.62
C THR A 290 6.80 -13.68 9.80
N GLN A 291 6.63 -13.45 8.50
CA GLN A 291 6.08 -14.44 7.57
C GLN A 291 6.69 -14.26 6.18
N VAL A 292 6.92 -15.37 5.48
CA VAL A 292 7.33 -15.39 4.08
C VAL A 292 6.31 -16.23 3.31
N ASN A 293 5.51 -15.56 2.51
CA ASN A 293 4.49 -16.14 1.65
C ASN A 293 5.02 -16.35 0.23
N GLU A 294 4.37 -17.24 -0.51
CA GLU A 294 4.60 -17.43 -1.94
C GLU A 294 3.35 -17.06 -2.73
N ILE A 295 3.55 -16.51 -3.92
CA ILE A 295 2.48 -16.17 -4.85
C ILE A 295 2.93 -16.44 -6.29
N THR A 296 1.98 -16.53 -7.21
CA THR A 296 2.21 -16.55 -8.66
C THR A 296 1.57 -15.33 -9.31
N THR A 297 2.00 -14.96 -10.50
CA THR A 297 1.45 -13.82 -11.22
C THR A 297 -0.01 -14.06 -11.60
N ALA A 298 -0.89 -13.13 -11.23
CA ALA A 298 -2.32 -13.16 -11.51
C ALA A 298 -2.91 -11.73 -11.51
N GLU A 299 -4.14 -11.57 -11.97
CA GLU A 299 -4.85 -10.28 -11.94
C GLU A 299 -5.52 -10.02 -10.58
N SER A 300 -5.84 -11.09 -9.83
CA SER A 300 -6.45 -11.00 -8.50
C SER A 300 -5.98 -12.11 -7.56
N PHE A 301 -6.10 -11.91 -6.25
CA PHE A 301 -5.77 -12.94 -5.25
C PHE A 301 -6.68 -14.17 -5.34
N ASP A 302 -7.95 -13.99 -5.70
CA ASP A 302 -8.92 -15.08 -5.88
C ASP A 302 -8.48 -16.08 -6.96
N GLU A 303 -7.76 -15.64 -7.99
CA GLU A 303 -7.24 -16.50 -9.03
C GLU A 303 -6.09 -17.39 -8.53
N VAL A 304 -5.33 -16.93 -7.56
CA VAL A 304 -4.23 -17.70 -6.94
C VAL A 304 -4.77 -18.77 -6.01
N GLU A 305 -5.79 -18.45 -5.21
CA GLU A 305 -6.42 -19.39 -4.27
C GLU A 305 -7.18 -20.52 -4.98
N SER A 306 -7.58 -20.28 -6.23
CA SER A 306 -8.33 -21.26 -7.05
C SER A 306 -7.46 -22.29 -7.78
N LYS A 307 -6.13 -22.15 -7.74
CA LYS A 307 -5.15 -23.08 -8.37
C LYS A 307 -4.57 -24.06 -7.37
#